data_513a224a92ddac121b11fcf2f3d889b3
#
_entry.id   513a224a92ddac121b11fcf2f3d889b3
#
_cell.length_a   1.000
_cell.length_b   1.000
_cell.length_c   1.000
_cell.angle_alpha   90.00
_cell.angle_beta   90.00
_cell.angle_gamma   90.00
#
_symmetry.space_group_name_H-M   'P 1'
#
loop_
_entity.id
_entity.type
_entity.pdbx_description
1 polymer ?
#
loop_
_entity_poly.entity_id
_entity_poly.type
_entity_poly.pdbx_seq_one_letter_code
_entity_poly.pdbx_strand_id
1 'polypeptide(L)'
;MLPGQEFDPNRMMLTQTSQTDYEELCHLDVLGLADSSEHDQLAVYFKEQLVRNKEGWYETGLPWNGNQPPLPSNKQGSLRRLTNLNKKLERHGLTVEYDQIIREQKQQGIIEDCPFEPTGTEFHIPHKPVIRKEAARTKLRVVYDASARVHASAPSLNECIYPGPPLQNKLWDVFVRQRFHPVAIFSDIRKAFLQIRIKENEREALHFHWRMNEHSNLETHRFTRALFGLTCSPFLLGGVIEPHLQSWESKLPEVVAALRKSLYEDDLLNGGQMVEEARKQKSNAIEVFSDAKFVLHKWNSNVAELEETHERENVDSELSVAKQQLGVQTSESKVLGLLWNKQLDTLTVTFHQDEDTSNQERTLLKKLAKVYDPLGLTTPFTLQGKLIYRDICHQKLPWDAQLTRNLTERVKKWEETLPTGVMVPRPVMNVREPVLSLELHPFGDASTQGVGTAVYAVIQQSSGTTQRLVAARGRLAKQGLTVPRLELISAHMATNLVINLKNVLNDLPSPRVYAWLDSTVALHWIGGNGEYKQFVSS
;
A
#
# COMPACT_ATOMS: atom_id res chain seq x y z
N MET A 1 -12.53 -20.16 8.03
CA MET A 1 -11.50 -20.70 8.94
C MET A 1 -12.14 -21.70 9.87
N LEU A 2 -11.56 -22.87 10.04
CA LEU A 2 -11.96 -23.82 11.09
C LEU A 2 -11.29 -23.35 12.40
N PRO A 3 -11.96 -23.45 13.55
CA PRO A 3 -11.39 -22.99 14.83
C PRO A 3 -10.17 -23.85 15.17
N GLY A 4 -9.01 -23.23 15.42
CA GLY A 4 -7.81 -23.87 15.94
C GLY A 4 -6.59 -23.94 15.02
N GLN A 5 -6.56 -23.23 13.88
CA GLN A 5 -5.34 -23.13 13.07
C GLN A 5 -4.77 -21.71 13.15
N GLU A 6 -3.58 -21.58 13.73
CA GLU A 6 -2.78 -20.36 13.76
C GLU A 6 -2.36 -19.97 12.34
N PHE A 7 -2.48 -18.67 12.05
CA PHE A 7 -2.03 -18.05 10.81
C PHE A 7 -0.50 -17.95 10.81
N ASP A 8 0.18 -18.78 10.00
CA ASP A 8 1.63 -18.68 9.75
C ASP A 8 1.88 -18.07 8.36
N PRO A 9 2.31 -16.80 8.27
CA PRO A 9 2.57 -16.14 6.99
C PRO A 9 3.71 -16.78 6.20
N ASN A 10 4.61 -17.54 6.84
CA ASN A 10 5.66 -18.30 6.14
C ASN A 10 5.14 -19.60 5.53
N ARG A 11 4.03 -20.13 6.00
CA ARG A 11 3.36 -21.31 5.44
C ARG A 11 2.64 -21.01 4.12
N MET A 12 2.25 -19.76 3.86
CA MET A 12 1.66 -19.35 2.58
C MET A 12 2.63 -19.48 1.38
N MET A 13 3.94 -19.58 1.64
CA MET A 13 4.96 -19.72 0.59
C MET A 13 5.35 -21.19 0.29
N LEU A 14 4.87 -22.17 1.05
CA LEU A 14 5.41 -23.54 0.97
C LEU A 14 4.36 -24.67 0.89
N THR A 15 3.07 -24.37 0.86
CA THR A 15 2.05 -25.43 0.71
C THR A 15 1.70 -25.66 -0.75
N GLN A 16 1.66 -26.92 -1.15
CA GLN A 16 1.06 -27.37 -2.41
C GLN A 16 -0.36 -26.81 -2.49
N THR A 17 -0.61 -25.93 -3.46
CA THR A 17 -1.93 -25.35 -3.69
C THR A 17 -2.91 -26.48 -4.02
N SER A 18 -3.86 -26.72 -3.12
CA SER A 18 -5.01 -27.55 -3.41
C SER A 18 -6.00 -26.77 -4.30
N GLN A 19 -6.93 -27.45 -4.93
CA GLN A 19 -7.98 -26.80 -5.74
C GLN A 19 -8.79 -25.78 -4.92
N THR A 20 -8.89 -25.99 -3.61
CA THR A 20 -9.52 -25.09 -2.63
C THR A 20 -8.71 -23.80 -2.46
N ASP A 21 -7.37 -23.88 -2.41
CA ASP A 21 -6.49 -22.70 -2.25
C ASP A 21 -6.53 -21.80 -3.49
N TYR A 22 -6.73 -22.39 -4.68
CA TYR A 22 -6.90 -21.63 -5.91
C TYR A 22 -8.24 -20.86 -5.95
N GLU A 23 -9.32 -21.48 -5.49
CA GLU A 23 -10.61 -20.80 -5.33
C GLU A 23 -10.51 -19.69 -4.27
N GLU A 24 -9.77 -19.89 -3.18
CA GLU A 24 -9.45 -18.88 -2.17
C GLU A 24 -8.60 -17.74 -2.73
N LEU A 25 -7.58 -18.02 -3.55
CA LEU A 25 -6.75 -17.00 -4.20
C LEU A 25 -7.58 -16.13 -5.17
N CYS A 26 -8.56 -16.71 -5.84
CA CYS A 26 -9.53 -15.99 -6.66
C CYS A 26 -10.54 -15.19 -5.80
N HIS A 27 -10.79 -15.60 -4.55
CA HIS A 27 -11.58 -14.86 -3.57
C HIS A 27 -10.78 -13.76 -2.86
N LEU A 28 -9.45 -13.85 -2.78
CA LEU A 28 -8.58 -12.82 -2.15
C LEU A 28 -8.67 -11.43 -2.80
N ASP A 29 -9.10 -11.35 -4.06
CA ASP A 29 -9.45 -10.07 -4.69
C ASP A 29 -10.67 -9.36 -4.03
N VAL A 30 -11.30 -9.98 -3.03
CA VAL A 30 -12.48 -9.48 -2.28
C VAL A 30 -12.17 -9.17 -0.82
N LEU A 31 -10.97 -9.54 -0.33
CA LEU A 31 -10.59 -9.34 1.07
C LEU A 31 -10.31 -7.87 1.39
N GLY A 32 -11.32 -7.20 1.83
CA GLY A 32 -11.32 -5.88 2.43
C GLY A 32 -12.46 -5.72 3.44
N LEU A 33 -13.15 -6.81 3.80
CA LEU A 33 -14.36 -6.79 4.62
C LEU A 33 -14.29 -7.88 5.71
N ALA A 34 -13.43 -7.68 6.71
CA ALA A 34 -13.60 -8.36 7.99
C ALA A 34 -13.87 -7.28 9.05
N ASP A 35 -15.11 -7.07 9.36
CA ASP A 35 -15.52 -6.39 10.59
C ASP A 35 -15.33 -7.38 11.75
N SER A 36 -14.51 -7.02 12.74
CA SER A 36 -14.44 -7.74 13.99
C SER A 36 -14.60 -6.78 15.16
N SER A 37 -15.50 -7.12 16.07
CA SER A 37 -15.80 -6.38 17.31
C SER A 37 -14.59 -6.26 18.28
N GLU A 38 -13.53 -7.01 18.07
CA GLU A 38 -12.27 -6.90 18.83
C GLU A 38 -11.50 -5.60 18.49
N HIS A 39 -11.75 -5.01 17.32
CA HIS A 39 -11.09 -3.77 16.89
C HIS A 39 -11.49 -2.56 17.71
N ASP A 40 -12.73 -2.50 18.20
CA ASP A 40 -13.25 -1.34 18.94
C ASP A 40 -12.60 -1.21 20.31
N GLN A 41 -12.35 -2.31 21.02
CA GLN A 41 -11.75 -2.29 22.36
C GLN A 41 -10.29 -1.81 22.33
N LEU A 42 -9.52 -2.21 21.32
CA LEU A 42 -8.14 -1.79 21.14
C LEU A 42 -8.00 -0.34 20.70
N ALA A 43 -8.93 0.15 19.89
CA ALA A 43 -8.97 1.56 19.53
C ALA A 43 -9.26 2.45 20.75
N VAL A 44 -10.10 2.00 21.69
CA VAL A 44 -10.36 2.69 22.96
C VAL A 44 -9.11 2.68 23.85
N TYR A 45 -8.49 1.52 24.05
CA TYR A 45 -7.26 1.38 24.84
C TYR A 45 -6.12 2.26 24.29
N PHE A 46 -5.95 2.31 22.97
CA PHE A 46 -4.95 3.17 22.35
C PHE A 46 -5.23 4.66 22.61
N LYS A 47 -6.48 5.09 22.49
CA LYS A 47 -6.89 6.49 22.78
C LYS A 47 -6.58 6.90 24.21
N GLU A 48 -6.75 6.00 25.18
CA GLU A 48 -6.44 6.26 26.59
C GLU A 48 -4.93 6.39 26.86
N GLN A 49 -4.11 5.73 26.06
CA GLN A 49 -2.65 5.77 26.20
C GLN A 49 -1.99 6.92 25.46
N LEU A 50 -2.67 7.49 24.46
CA LEU A 50 -2.15 8.56 23.64
C LEU A 50 -2.10 9.88 24.40
N VAL A 51 -0.92 10.46 24.52
CA VAL A 51 -0.68 11.74 25.18
C VAL A 51 -0.05 12.72 24.20
N ARG A 52 -0.51 13.96 24.21
CA ARG A 52 0.15 15.05 23.48
C ARG A 52 0.93 15.90 24.49
N ASN A 53 2.25 15.98 24.32
CA ASN A 53 3.09 16.74 25.23
C ASN A 53 3.00 18.26 24.97
N LYS A 54 3.60 19.08 25.86
CA LYS A 54 3.58 20.54 25.76
C LYS A 54 4.27 21.09 24.50
N GLU A 55 5.18 20.32 23.90
CA GLU A 55 5.89 20.66 22.67
C GLU A 55 5.09 20.36 21.40
N GLY A 56 3.94 19.67 21.52
CA GLY A 56 3.06 19.27 20.44
C GLY A 56 3.31 17.86 19.88
N TRP A 57 4.26 17.11 20.45
CA TRP A 57 4.52 15.71 20.06
C TRP A 57 3.48 14.77 20.64
N TYR A 58 3.11 13.77 19.86
CA TYR A 58 2.33 12.65 20.35
C TYR A 58 3.23 11.55 20.89
N GLU A 59 2.84 11.00 22.03
CA GLU A 59 3.54 9.92 22.74
C GLU A 59 2.54 8.82 23.11
N THR A 60 2.93 7.56 22.88
CA THR A 60 2.09 6.38 23.15
C THR A 60 2.93 5.22 23.63
N GLY A 61 2.28 4.20 24.21
CA GLY A 61 2.90 2.90 24.50
C GLY A 61 2.93 1.98 23.28
N LEU A 62 3.63 0.85 23.45
CA LEU A 62 3.54 -0.26 22.51
C LEU A 62 2.29 -1.08 22.82
N PRO A 63 1.50 -1.50 21.81
CA PRO A 63 0.31 -2.32 22.05
C PRO A 63 0.68 -3.78 22.31
N TRP A 64 1.09 -4.08 23.54
CA TRP A 64 1.49 -5.42 23.94
C TRP A 64 0.34 -6.42 23.88
N ASN A 65 0.65 -7.62 23.38
CA ASN A 65 -0.26 -8.75 23.37
C ASN A 65 -0.09 -9.53 24.69
N GLY A 66 -1.01 -9.35 25.65
CA GLY A 66 -0.89 -9.85 27.04
C GLY A 66 -0.81 -11.37 27.21
N ASN A 67 -0.99 -12.16 26.15
CA ASN A 67 -1.07 -13.63 26.20
C ASN A 67 0.21 -14.35 25.73
N GLN A 68 1.32 -13.63 25.55
CA GLN A 68 2.57 -14.20 25.06
C GLN A 68 3.51 -14.64 26.19
N PRO A 69 4.35 -15.67 25.95
CA PRO A 69 5.43 -16.00 26.88
C PRO A 69 6.41 -14.82 27.03
N PRO A 70 7.20 -14.75 28.12
CA PRO A 70 8.15 -13.68 28.31
C PRO A 70 9.09 -13.52 27.10
N LEU A 71 9.19 -12.29 26.58
CA LEU A 71 10.06 -11.97 25.44
C LEU A 71 11.54 -12.09 25.88
N PRO A 72 12.34 -12.99 25.27
CA PRO A 72 13.76 -13.09 25.59
C PRO A 72 14.54 -11.93 24.97
N SER A 73 15.57 -11.43 25.65
CA SER A 73 16.25 -10.17 25.31
C SER A 73 16.95 -10.13 23.93
N ASN A 74 17.20 -11.27 23.31
CA ASN A 74 17.92 -11.40 22.02
C ASN A 74 19.31 -10.75 21.96
N LYS A 75 19.91 -10.41 23.10
CA LYS A 75 21.21 -9.70 23.19
C LYS A 75 22.32 -10.40 22.40
N GLN A 76 22.50 -11.70 22.65
CA GLN A 76 23.56 -12.47 21.97
C GLN A 76 23.29 -12.64 20.46
N GLY A 77 22.03 -12.80 20.06
CA GLY A 77 21.61 -12.87 18.65
C GLY A 77 21.94 -11.57 17.90
N SER A 78 21.61 -10.44 18.53
CA SER A 78 21.91 -9.09 18.00
C SER A 78 23.41 -8.86 17.85
N LEU A 79 24.23 -9.22 18.85
CA LEU A 79 25.70 -9.09 18.79
C LEU A 79 26.33 -9.94 17.68
N ARG A 80 25.90 -11.20 17.52
CA ARG A 80 26.39 -12.05 16.42
C ARG A 80 26.05 -11.45 15.05
N ARG A 81 24.85 -10.90 14.88
CA ARG A 81 24.42 -10.25 13.64
C ARG A 81 25.18 -8.95 13.41
N LEU A 82 25.51 -8.16 14.45
CA LEU A 82 26.34 -6.98 14.37
C LEU A 82 27.76 -7.31 13.86
N THR A 83 28.39 -8.38 14.35
CA THR A 83 29.71 -8.81 13.87
C THR A 83 29.68 -9.12 12.35
N ASN A 84 28.65 -9.81 11.87
CA ASN A 84 28.49 -10.10 10.45
C ASN A 84 28.18 -8.83 9.63
N LEU A 85 27.40 -7.90 10.20
CA LEU A 85 27.11 -6.61 9.60
C LEU A 85 28.40 -5.81 9.39
N ASN A 86 29.26 -5.67 10.41
CA ASN A 86 30.52 -4.92 10.31
C ASN A 86 31.42 -5.46 9.20
N LYS A 87 31.61 -6.78 9.14
CA LYS A 87 32.36 -7.42 8.05
C LYS A 87 31.78 -7.12 6.66
N LYS A 88 30.47 -6.99 6.56
CA LYS A 88 29.80 -6.64 5.30
C LYS A 88 30.00 -5.16 4.96
N LEU A 89 29.87 -4.26 5.93
CA LEU A 89 30.06 -2.82 5.74
C LEU A 89 31.51 -2.51 5.33
N GLU A 90 32.50 -3.12 5.99
CA GLU A 90 33.92 -2.99 5.66
C GLU A 90 34.21 -3.42 4.20
N ARG A 91 33.69 -4.59 3.80
CA ARG A 91 33.87 -5.09 2.42
C ARG A 91 33.31 -4.16 1.35
N HIS A 92 32.28 -3.37 1.69
CA HIS A 92 31.63 -2.45 0.75
C HIS A 92 32.08 -0.99 0.96
N GLY A 93 32.97 -0.70 1.91
CA GLY A 93 33.42 0.66 2.22
C GLY A 93 32.30 1.59 2.79
N LEU A 94 31.28 1.02 3.43
CA LEU A 94 30.08 1.75 3.88
C LEU A 94 30.05 2.03 5.38
N THR A 95 31.10 1.69 6.12
CA THR A 95 31.12 1.79 7.59
C THR A 95 30.94 3.23 8.09
N VAL A 96 31.63 4.18 7.46
CA VAL A 96 31.57 5.61 7.85
C VAL A 96 30.19 6.18 7.58
N GLU A 97 29.60 5.89 6.43
CA GLU A 97 28.26 6.36 6.06
C GLU A 97 27.19 5.77 7.00
N TYR A 98 27.35 4.50 7.38
CA TYR A 98 26.46 3.84 8.31
C TYR A 98 26.55 4.43 9.73
N ASP A 99 27.76 4.69 10.22
CA ASP A 99 27.99 5.34 11.51
C ASP A 99 27.39 6.76 11.53
N GLN A 100 27.58 7.51 10.44
CA GLN A 100 26.98 8.84 10.32
C GLN A 100 25.46 8.81 10.46
N ILE A 101 24.76 7.85 9.84
CA ILE A 101 23.31 7.71 9.97
C ILE A 101 22.90 7.50 11.43
N ILE A 102 23.63 6.66 12.18
CA ILE A 102 23.33 6.41 13.61
C ILE A 102 23.59 7.67 14.43
N ARG A 103 24.70 8.38 14.21
CA ARG A 103 25.00 9.65 14.90
C ARG A 103 23.94 10.72 14.61
N GLU A 104 23.49 10.84 13.36
CA GLU A 104 22.41 11.75 12.99
C GLU A 104 21.09 11.42 13.71
N GLN A 105 20.75 10.12 13.83
CA GLN A 105 19.58 9.70 14.60
C GLN A 105 19.69 10.09 16.08
N LYS A 106 20.90 9.97 16.65
CA LYS A 106 21.17 10.38 18.04
C LYS A 106 21.03 11.90 18.21
N GLN A 107 21.63 12.68 17.31
CA GLN A 107 21.51 14.16 17.32
C GLN A 107 20.04 14.62 17.17
N GLN A 108 19.24 13.92 16.39
CA GLN A 108 17.81 14.20 16.21
C GLN A 108 16.94 13.68 17.37
N GLY A 109 17.52 13.06 18.38
CA GLY A 109 16.80 12.47 19.52
C GLY A 109 15.85 11.34 19.12
N ILE A 110 16.12 10.66 17.99
CA ILE A 110 15.38 9.46 17.54
C ILE A 110 15.84 8.25 18.35
N ILE A 111 17.11 8.22 18.71
CA ILE A 111 17.71 7.23 19.59
C ILE A 111 18.42 7.94 20.74
N GLU A 112 18.57 7.24 21.85
CA GLU A 112 19.29 7.68 23.05
C GLU A 112 20.18 6.55 23.59
N ASP A 113 21.12 6.88 24.47
CA ASP A 113 21.90 5.87 25.17
C ASP A 113 21.01 5.16 26.20
N CYS A 114 21.22 3.86 26.36
CA CYS A 114 20.47 3.09 27.33
C CYS A 114 20.82 3.50 28.77
N PRO A 115 19.85 3.57 29.67
CA PRO A 115 20.11 3.78 31.10
C PRO A 115 20.92 2.60 31.68
N PHE A 116 21.64 2.85 32.76
CA PHE A 116 22.49 1.85 33.38
C PHE A 116 21.70 0.64 33.92
N GLU A 117 20.47 0.87 34.41
CA GLU A 117 19.56 -0.16 34.88
C GLU A 117 18.30 -0.20 34.01
N PRO A 118 18.00 -1.34 33.36
CA PRO A 118 16.77 -1.48 32.56
C PRO A 118 15.54 -1.48 33.50
N THR A 119 14.51 -0.73 33.10
CA THR A 119 13.27 -0.56 33.87
C THR A 119 12.09 -1.39 33.32
N GLY A 120 12.30 -2.18 32.27
CA GLY A 120 11.22 -2.90 31.60
C GLY A 120 11.68 -4.14 30.84
N THR A 121 10.84 -4.60 29.91
CA THR A 121 11.15 -5.73 29.02
C THR A 121 12.22 -5.36 28.01
N GLU A 122 13.43 -5.88 28.18
CA GLU A 122 14.60 -5.62 27.33
C GLU A 122 14.55 -6.50 26.07
N PHE A 123 14.68 -5.88 24.88
CA PHE A 123 14.87 -6.60 23.62
C PHE A 123 15.83 -5.88 22.69
N HIS A 124 16.82 -6.63 22.16
CA HIS A 124 17.82 -6.09 21.22
C HIS A 124 17.48 -6.43 19.78
N ILE A 125 17.11 -5.40 19.00
CA ILE A 125 16.72 -5.51 17.59
C ILE A 125 17.98 -5.54 16.72
N PRO A 126 18.22 -6.61 15.94
CA PRO A 126 19.29 -6.61 14.97
C PRO A 126 18.98 -5.68 13.79
N HIS A 127 20.00 -5.16 13.14
CA HIS A 127 19.81 -4.28 11.98
C HIS A 127 20.74 -4.64 10.82
N LYS A 128 20.41 -4.14 9.62
CA LYS A 128 21.16 -4.43 8.38
C LYS A 128 21.09 -3.26 7.40
N PRO A 129 22.11 -3.12 6.50
CA PRO A 129 22.07 -2.15 5.43
C PRO A 129 21.17 -2.63 4.30
N VAL A 130 20.39 -1.72 3.73
CA VAL A 130 19.73 -1.87 2.43
C VAL A 130 20.31 -0.82 1.49
N ILE A 131 20.94 -1.29 0.42
CA ILE A 131 21.63 -0.48 -0.58
C ILE A 131 20.75 -0.44 -1.82
N ARG A 132 20.29 0.74 -2.24
CA ARG A 132 19.59 0.94 -3.52
C ARG A 132 20.61 1.37 -4.58
N LYS A 133 20.84 0.52 -5.59
CA LYS A 133 21.77 0.76 -6.69
C LYS A 133 21.25 1.70 -7.78
N GLU A 134 19.96 1.97 -7.80
CA GLU A 134 19.28 2.71 -8.88
C GLU A 134 19.28 4.24 -8.69
N ALA A 135 19.86 4.74 -7.61
CA ALA A 135 20.02 6.18 -7.40
C ALA A 135 21.42 6.61 -7.89
N ALA A 136 21.54 7.81 -8.46
CA ALA A 136 22.83 8.41 -8.88
C ALA A 136 23.87 8.50 -7.74
N ARG A 137 23.45 8.35 -6.49
CA ARG A 137 24.29 8.03 -5.31
C ARG A 137 23.72 6.78 -4.62
N THR A 138 24.61 5.91 -4.15
CA THR A 138 24.27 4.74 -3.33
C THR A 138 23.50 5.20 -2.09
N LYS A 139 22.20 5.00 -2.07
CA LYS A 139 21.37 5.41 -0.94
C LYS A 139 21.30 4.30 0.09
N LEU A 140 22.09 4.45 1.16
CA LEU A 140 22.15 3.52 2.29
C LEU A 140 20.96 3.75 3.22
N ARG A 141 20.30 2.65 3.62
CA ARG A 141 19.24 2.67 4.65
C ARG A 141 19.56 1.64 5.72
N VAL A 142 19.34 2.01 6.97
CA VAL A 142 19.38 1.08 8.11
C VAL A 142 17.99 0.48 8.29
N VAL A 143 17.90 -0.84 8.27
CA VAL A 143 16.64 -1.58 8.49
C VAL A 143 16.76 -2.41 9.75
N TYR A 144 15.81 -2.25 10.65
CA TYR A 144 15.73 -2.93 11.94
C TYR A 144 14.79 -4.14 11.84
N ASP A 145 15.18 -5.28 12.43
CA ASP A 145 14.50 -6.56 12.31
C ASP A 145 13.84 -6.96 13.63
N ALA A 146 12.68 -6.40 13.92
CA ALA A 146 11.90 -6.72 15.11
C ALA A 146 11.26 -8.14 15.07
N SER A 147 11.34 -8.83 13.93
CA SER A 147 10.92 -10.23 13.79
C SER A 147 12.04 -11.24 14.08
N ALA A 148 13.23 -10.75 14.50
CA ALA A 148 14.32 -11.62 14.90
C ALA A 148 13.96 -12.41 16.15
N ARG A 149 14.33 -13.69 16.17
CA ARG A 149 14.11 -14.61 17.31
C ARG A 149 15.44 -15.11 17.86
N VAL A 150 15.48 -15.38 19.15
CA VAL A 150 16.66 -15.97 19.83
C VAL A 150 16.88 -17.41 19.33
N HIS A 151 15.80 -18.18 19.16
CA HIS A 151 15.75 -19.51 18.57
C HIS A 151 14.37 -19.72 17.90
N ALA A 152 14.23 -20.78 17.12
CA ALA A 152 13.04 -20.99 16.27
C ALA A 152 11.70 -21.03 17.02
N SER A 153 11.69 -21.48 18.27
CA SER A 153 10.50 -21.55 19.12
C SER A 153 10.33 -20.36 20.07
N ALA A 154 11.26 -19.39 20.08
CA ALA A 154 11.12 -18.18 20.90
C ALA A 154 10.26 -17.13 20.17
N PRO A 155 9.45 -16.35 20.89
CA PRO A 155 8.73 -15.24 20.27
C PRO A 155 9.69 -14.13 19.84
N SER A 156 9.34 -13.43 18.77
CA SER A 156 9.96 -12.17 18.36
C SER A 156 9.24 -10.98 19.01
N LEU A 157 9.84 -9.80 18.97
CA LEU A 157 9.17 -8.58 19.43
C LEU A 157 7.85 -8.35 18.68
N ASN A 158 7.84 -8.53 17.36
CA ASN A 158 6.65 -8.35 16.54
C ASN A 158 5.50 -9.33 16.87
N GLU A 159 5.79 -10.50 17.42
CA GLU A 159 4.76 -11.45 17.88
C GLU A 159 4.22 -11.11 19.26
N CYS A 160 5.00 -10.40 20.07
CA CYS A 160 4.57 -9.92 21.38
C CYS A 160 3.79 -8.60 21.31
N ILE A 161 3.80 -7.94 20.15
CA ILE A 161 3.10 -6.68 19.90
C ILE A 161 1.89 -6.95 19.02
N TYR A 162 0.75 -6.41 19.39
CA TYR A 162 -0.46 -6.46 18.57
C TYR A 162 -0.33 -5.52 17.36
N PRO A 163 -0.50 -6.00 16.11
CA PRO A 163 -0.34 -5.18 14.91
C PRO A 163 -1.38 -4.06 14.79
N GLY A 164 -2.50 -4.18 15.47
CA GLY A 164 -3.65 -3.28 15.36
C GLY A 164 -4.51 -3.51 14.12
N PRO A 165 -5.74 -2.97 14.11
CA PRO A 165 -6.57 -2.95 12.93
C PRO A 165 -5.99 -2.00 11.87
N PRO A 166 -6.26 -2.24 10.58
CA PRO A 166 -5.90 -1.30 9.52
C PRO A 166 -6.75 -0.03 9.64
N LEU A 167 -6.15 1.07 10.09
CA LEU A 167 -6.81 2.39 10.20
C LEU A 167 -6.68 3.23 8.92
N GLN A 168 -5.87 2.77 7.96
CA GLN A 168 -5.70 3.45 6.68
C GLN A 168 -6.91 3.27 5.77
N ASN A 169 -7.11 4.24 4.88
CA ASN A 169 -8.08 4.12 3.80
C ASN A 169 -7.76 2.92 2.89
N LYS A 170 -8.77 2.41 2.19
CA LYS A 170 -8.54 1.45 1.13
C LYS A 170 -7.77 2.13 -0.01
N LEU A 171 -6.67 1.52 -0.45
CA LEU A 171 -5.83 2.02 -1.54
C LEU A 171 -6.67 2.36 -2.80
N TRP A 172 -7.61 1.50 -3.13
CA TRP A 172 -8.51 1.67 -4.26
C TRP A 172 -9.35 2.94 -4.15
N ASP A 173 -9.90 3.24 -2.96
CA ASP A 173 -10.72 4.42 -2.71
C ASP A 173 -9.92 5.71 -2.94
N VAL A 174 -8.67 5.72 -2.45
CA VAL A 174 -7.77 6.87 -2.60
C VAL A 174 -7.42 7.10 -4.07
N PHE A 175 -7.10 6.04 -4.83
CA PHE A 175 -6.86 6.14 -6.27
C PHE A 175 -8.07 6.63 -7.05
N VAL A 176 -9.26 6.11 -6.73
CA VAL A 176 -10.49 6.55 -7.39
C VAL A 176 -10.73 8.04 -7.16
N ARG A 177 -10.67 8.52 -5.91
CA ARG A 177 -10.84 9.96 -5.60
C ARG A 177 -9.85 10.81 -6.37
N GLN A 178 -8.58 10.40 -6.39
CA GLN A 178 -7.53 11.12 -7.11
C GLN A 178 -7.81 11.28 -8.60
N ARG A 179 -8.49 10.33 -9.22
CA ARG A 179 -8.88 10.43 -10.62
C ARG A 179 -9.96 11.49 -10.86
N PHE A 180 -10.70 11.87 -9.82
CA PHE A 180 -11.74 12.93 -9.90
C PHE A 180 -11.21 14.32 -9.50
N HIS A 181 -9.91 14.45 -9.25
CA HIS A 181 -9.24 15.74 -9.08
C HIS A 181 -8.43 16.09 -10.33
N PRO A 182 -8.90 17.02 -11.20
CA PRO A 182 -8.12 17.46 -12.36
C PRO A 182 -6.81 18.16 -11.95
N VAL A 183 -6.77 18.81 -10.80
CA VAL A 183 -5.54 19.30 -10.17
C VAL A 183 -5.17 18.35 -9.04
N ALA A 184 -4.05 17.65 -9.17
CA ALA A 184 -3.57 16.69 -8.20
C ALA A 184 -2.41 17.26 -7.37
N ILE A 185 -2.40 16.95 -6.08
CA ILE A 185 -1.27 17.19 -5.18
C ILE A 185 -0.97 15.91 -4.41
N PHE A 186 0.30 15.54 -4.37
CA PHE A 186 0.82 14.39 -3.64
C PHE A 186 1.97 14.82 -2.74
N SER A 187 2.01 14.25 -1.53
CA SER A 187 3.07 14.49 -0.57
C SER A 187 3.25 13.24 0.29
N ASP A 188 4.42 13.07 0.91
CA ASP A 188 4.59 12.06 1.96
C ASP A 188 4.87 12.73 3.32
N ILE A 189 4.59 12.02 4.42
CA ILE A 189 4.96 12.46 5.77
C ILE A 189 6.41 12.04 6.01
N ARG A 190 7.30 13.02 6.18
CA ARG A 190 8.73 12.80 6.37
C ARG A 190 9.00 11.93 7.60
N LYS A 191 9.53 10.71 7.38
CA LYS A 191 9.86 9.77 8.46
C LYS A 191 8.66 9.54 9.41
N ALA A 192 7.47 9.31 8.87
CA ALA A 192 6.18 9.32 9.58
C ALA A 192 6.20 8.61 10.93
N PHE A 193 6.63 7.35 10.98
CA PHE A 193 6.67 6.59 12.24
C PHE A 193 7.64 7.20 13.26
N LEU A 194 8.78 7.74 12.81
CA LEU A 194 9.75 8.39 13.68
C LEU A 194 9.27 9.74 14.25
N GLN A 195 8.09 10.22 13.91
CA GLN A 195 7.47 11.39 14.53
C GLN A 195 6.64 11.03 15.78
N ILE A 196 6.38 9.74 16.01
CA ILE A 196 5.61 9.26 17.16
C ILE A 196 6.57 8.86 18.27
N ARG A 197 6.45 9.49 19.46
CA ARG A 197 7.25 9.16 20.62
C ARG A 197 6.72 7.90 21.32
N ILE A 198 7.63 7.07 21.81
CA ILE A 198 7.32 5.91 22.66
C ILE A 198 7.58 6.29 24.12
N LYS A 199 6.65 5.94 25.00
CA LYS A 199 6.75 6.17 26.44
C LYS A 199 8.05 5.58 27.00
N GLU A 200 8.70 6.29 27.90
CA GLU A 200 10.03 5.97 28.39
C GLU A 200 10.14 4.55 28.97
N ASN A 201 9.15 4.13 29.74
CA ASN A 201 9.10 2.80 30.38
C ASN A 201 8.98 1.63 29.37
N GLU A 202 8.72 1.91 28.08
CA GLU A 202 8.58 0.87 27.05
C GLU A 202 9.71 0.88 26.02
N ARG A 203 10.62 1.84 26.08
CA ARG A 203 11.78 1.95 25.18
C ARG A 203 12.79 0.82 25.34
N GLU A 204 12.77 0.12 26.48
CA GLU A 204 13.64 -1.02 26.74
C GLU A 204 13.43 -2.16 25.73
N ALA A 205 12.26 -2.29 25.14
CA ALA A 205 11.99 -3.25 24.07
C ALA A 205 12.60 -2.86 22.72
N LEU A 206 13.18 -1.67 22.60
CA LEU A 206 13.66 -1.09 21.34
C LEU A 206 15.17 -0.85 21.34
N HIS A 207 15.94 -1.69 22.04
CA HIS A 207 17.39 -1.61 22.04
C HIS A 207 18.03 -2.10 20.75
N PHE A 208 19.23 -1.59 20.44
CA PHE A 208 20.11 -2.16 19.44
C PHE A 208 21.57 -1.87 19.78
N HIS A 209 22.48 -2.69 19.24
CA HIS A 209 23.90 -2.54 19.46
C HIS A 209 24.57 -1.89 18.25
N TRP A 210 25.54 -0.99 18.51
CA TRP A 210 26.39 -0.44 17.48
C TRP A 210 27.86 -0.35 17.91
N ARG A 211 28.75 -0.56 16.98
CA ARG A 211 30.18 -0.21 17.04
C ARG A 211 30.71 -0.05 15.64
N MET A 212 31.58 0.92 15.43
CA MET A 212 32.10 1.25 14.10
C MET A 212 33.02 0.14 13.55
N ASN A 213 33.85 -0.45 14.42
CA ASN A 213 34.78 -1.54 14.10
C ASN A 213 35.06 -2.42 15.35
N GLU A 214 35.85 -3.48 15.22
CA GLU A 214 36.13 -4.41 16.34
C GLU A 214 36.91 -3.77 17.49
N HIS A 215 37.63 -2.67 17.25
CA HIS A 215 38.42 -1.92 18.24
C HIS A 215 37.65 -0.78 18.89
N SER A 216 36.47 -0.41 18.36
CA SER A 216 35.61 0.62 18.94
C SER A 216 34.79 0.05 20.09
N ASN A 217 34.47 0.91 21.06
CA ASN A 217 33.58 0.53 22.16
C ASN A 217 32.21 0.10 21.62
N LEU A 218 31.65 -0.94 22.22
CA LEU A 218 30.29 -1.36 21.96
C LEU A 218 29.34 -0.36 22.61
N GLU A 219 28.52 0.28 21.80
CA GLU A 219 27.44 1.17 22.25
C GLU A 219 26.11 0.43 22.20
N THR A 220 25.25 0.68 23.19
CA THR A 220 23.88 0.19 23.20
C THR A 220 22.96 1.41 23.22
N HIS A 221 22.11 1.50 22.21
CA HIS A 221 21.12 2.57 22.07
C HIS A 221 19.73 2.00 22.15
N ARG A 222 18.75 2.85 22.49
CA ARG A 222 17.32 2.52 22.40
C ARG A 222 16.58 3.59 21.61
N PHE A 223 15.53 3.19 20.90
CA PHE A 223 14.67 4.14 20.21
C PHE A 223 13.75 4.87 21.18
N THR A 224 13.62 6.18 20.95
CA THR A 224 12.62 7.04 21.61
C THR A 224 11.34 7.17 20.80
N ARG A 225 11.31 6.58 19.58
CA ARG A 225 10.28 6.73 18.55
C ARG A 225 9.80 5.38 18.05
N ALA A 226 8.58 5.33 17.50
CA ALA A 226 8.15 4.20 16.69
C ALA A 226 9.07 4.05 15.46
N LEU A 227 9.40 2.82 15.07
CA LEU A 227 10.36 2.58 14.00
C LEU A 227 9.78 1.73 12.87
N PHE A 228 10.37 1.86 11.69
CA PHE A 228 10.11 0.94 10.59
C PHE A 228 10.58 -0.46 10.94
N GLY A 229 9.68 -1.46 10.82
CA GLY A 229 9.95 -2.86 11.18
C GLY A 229 9.14 -3.38 12.36
N LEU A 230 8.46 -2.51 13.13
CA LEU A 230 7.42 -2.93 14.06
C LEU A 230 6.12 -3.16 13.30
N THR A 231 5.44 -4.26 13.58
CA THR A 231 4.13 -4.60 12.97
C THR A 231 3.03 -3.60 13.32
N CYS A 232 3.13 -2.96 14.49
CA CYS A 232 2.17 -1.97 14.96
C CYS A 232 2.37 -0.55 14.40
N SER A 233 3.50 -0.23 13.74
CA SER A 233 3.80 1.15 13.33
C SER A 233 2.73 1.80 12.43
N PRO A 234 2.12 1.11 11.45
CA PRO A 234 1.00 1.67 10.68
C PRO A 234 -0.23 1.97 11.54
N PHE A 235 -0.55 1.09 12.49
CA PHE A 235 -1.64 1.29 13.45
C PHE A 235 -1.37 2.50 14.36
N LEU A 236 -0.14 2.64 14.89
CA LEU A 236 0.24 3.78 15.72
C LEU A 236 0.11 5.10 14.94
N LEU A 237 0.51 5.11 13.66
CA LEU A 237 0.40 6.29 12.82
C LEU A 237 -1.06 6.70 12.61
N GLY A 238 -1.91 5.79 12.19
CA GLY A 238 -3.34 6.06 12.01
C GLY A 238 -4.03 6.47 13.31
N GLY A 239 -3.66 5.80 14.42
CA GLY A 239 -4.18 6.07 15.74
C GLY A 239 -3.75 7.43 16.34
N VAL A 240 -2.65 8.01 15.85
CA VAL A 240 -2.24 9.39 16.17
C VAL A 240 -2.90 10.40 15.25
N ILE A 241 -2.93 10.12 13.95
CA ILE A 241 -3.48 11.05 12.95
C ILE A 241 -4.97 11.30 13.18
N GLU A 242 -5.78 10.27 13.44
CA GLU A 242 -7.23 10.45 13.57
C GLU A 242 -7.64 11.33 14.77
N PRO A 243 -7.16 11.12 16.02
CA PRO A 243 -7.45 12.05 17.12
C PRO A 243 -6.92 13.46 16.86
N HIS A 244 -5.78 13.59 16.15
CA HIS A 244 -5.24 14.89 15.77
C HIS A 244 -6.18 15.61 14.80
N LEU A 245 -6.64 14.94 13.75
CA LEU A 245 -7.62 15.49 12.81
C LEU A 245 -8.92 15.86 13.53
N GLN A 246 -9.39 15.02 14.45
CA GLN A 246 -10.58 15.30 15.27
C GLN A 246 -10.44 16.60 16.08
N SER A 247 -9.24 16.92 16.59
CA SER A 247 -8.99 18.17 17.32
C SER A 247 -9.09 19.43 16.44
N TRP A 248 -8.97 19.28 15.13
CA TRP A 248 -9.10 20.36 14.14
C TRP A 248 -10.50 20.45 13.51
N GLU A 249 -11.39 19.51 13.79
CA GLU A 249 -12.70 19.40 13.13
C GLU A 249 -13.59 20.63 13.38
N SER A 250 -13.51 21.23 14.58
CA SER A 250 -14.26 22.44 14.91
C SER A 250 -13.75 23.70 14.18
N LYS A 251 -12.46 23.72 13.79
CA LYS A 251 -11.84 24.87 13.11
C LYS A 251 -11.92 24.77 11.60
N LEU A 252 -11.68 23.58 11.06
CA LEU A 252 -11.56 23.32 9.62
C LEU A 252 -12.29 22.04 9.22
N PRO A 253 -13.63 21.95 9.38
CA PRO A 253 -14.39 20.71 9.19
C PRO A 253 -14.25 20.12 7.77
N GLU A 254 -14.30 20.94 6.73
CA GLU A 254 -14.17 20.51 5.33
C GLU A 254 -12.76 19.96 5.03
N VAL A 255 -11.74 20.64 5.58
CA VAL A 255 -10.33 20.22 5.41
C VAL A 255 -10.08 18.89 6.09
N VAL A 256 -10.56 18.73 7.33
CA VAL A 256 -10.44 17.47 8.08
C VAL A 256 -11.13 16.33 7.34
N ALA A 257 -12.34 16.57 6.84
CA ALA A 257 -13.06 15.57 6.04
C ALA A 257 -12.28 15.17 4.77
N ALA A 258 -11.68 16.15 4.07
CA ALA A 258 -10.85 15.90 2.90
C ALA A 258 -9.56 15.13 3.25
N LEU A 259 -8.85 15.52 4.32
CA LEU A 259 -7.62 14.86 4.77
C LEU A 259 -7.87 13.41 5.19
N ARG A 260 -8.94 13.14 5.96
CA ARG A 260 -9.32 11.76 6.33
C ARG A 260 -9.45 10.84 5.12
N LYS A 261 -10.00 11.33 4.01
CA LYS A 261 -10.22 10.57 2.77
C LYS A 261 -8.98 10.47 1.88
N SER A 262 -7.98 11.32 2.09
CA SER A 262 -6.82 11.51 1.21
C SER A 262 -5.57 10.77 1.67
N LEU A 263 -5.55 10.26 2.89
CA LEU A 263 -4.39 9.60 3.48
C LEU A 263 -4.37 8.11 3.16
N TYR A 264 -3.18 7.62 2.81
CA TYR A 264 -2.87 6.20 2.75
C TYR A 264 -1.52 5.96 3.42
N GLU A 265 -1.52 5.41 4.63
CA GLU A 265 -0.33 5.30 5.49
C GLU A 265 0.35 6.67 5.67
N ASP A 266 1.55 6.85 5.14
CA ASP A 266 2.34 8.08 5.18
C ASP A 266 2.18 8.95 3.92
N ASP A 267 1.44 8.50 2.93
CA ASP A 267 1.18 9.25 1.69
C ASP A 267 -0.13 10.07 1.79
N LEU A 268 -0.07 11.35 1.40
CA LEU A 268 -1.21 12.24 1.24
C LEU A 268 -1.51 12.44 -0.25
N LEU A 269 -2.67 12.01 -0.71
CA LEU A 269 -3.15 12.16 -2.07
C LEU A 269 -4.40 13.04 -2.08
N ASN A 270 -4.26 14.31 -2.41
CA ASN A 270 -5.35 15.29 -2.41
C ASN A 270 -5.34 16.07 -3.74
N GLY A 271 -6.21 17.04 -3.87
CA GLY A 271 -6.32 17.86 -5.07
C GLY A 271 -7.54 18.78 -5.02
N GLY A 272 -7.98 19.19 -6.20
CA GLY A 272 -9.18 20.03 -6.34
C GLY A 272 -9.65 20.09 -7.80
N GLN A 273 -10.83 20.67 -7.98
CA GLN A 273 -11.38 20.97 -9.32
C GLN A 273 -10.59 22.13 -9.96
N MET A 274 -10.13 23.07 -9.14
CA MET A 274 -9.42 24.27 -9.53
C MET A 274 -8.05 24.35 -8.84
N VAL A 275 -7.13 25.13 -9.43
CA VAL A 275 -5.79 25.33 -8.87
C VAL A 275 -5.83 25.98 -7.48
N GLU A 276 -6.71 26.97 -7.29
CA GLU A 276 -6.87 27.66 -6.02
C GLU A 276 -7.37 26.75 -4.89
N GLU A 277 -8.29 25.83 -5.23
CA GLU A 277 -8.78 24.82 -4.30
C GLU A 277 -7.63 23.90 -3.86
N ALA A 278 -6.87 23.36 -4.81
CA ALA A 278 -5.73 22.50 -4.52
C ALA A 278 -4.64 23.24 -3.70
N ARG A 279 -4.40 24.53 -3.98
CA ARG A 279 -3.47 25.37 -3.20
C ARG A 279 -3.95 25.54 -1.77
N LYS A 280 -5.22 25.81 -1.56
CA LYS A 280 -5.83 25.91 -0.23
C LYS A 280 -5.72 24.58 0.53
N GLN A 281 -6.03 23.46 -0.13
CA GLN A 281 -5.88 22.12 0.47
C GLN A 281 -4.43 21.84 0.87
N LYS A 282 -3.45 22.19 0.03
CA LYS A 282 -2.01 22.08 0.35
C LYS A 282 -1.64 22.89 1.59
N SER A 283 -2.01 24.18 1.65
CA SER A 283 -1.68 25.06 2.77
C SER A 283 -2.30 24.57 4.07
N ASN A 284 -3.57 24.20 4.04
CA ASN A 284 -4.28 23.69 5.21
C ASN A 284 -3.70 22.34 5.69
N ALA A 285 -3.33 21.45 4.77
CA ALA A 285 -2.68 20.20 5.13
C ALA A 285 -1.35 20.46 5.86
N ILE A 286 -0.52 21.38 5.34
CA ILE A 286 0.74 21.75 5.98
C ILE A 286 0.48 22.29 7.39
N GLU A 287 -0.49 23.19 7.57
CA GLU A 287 -0.84 23.75 8.89
C GLU A 287 -1.26 22.67 9.87
N VAL A 288 -2.22 21.83 9.50
CA VAL A 288 -2.75 20.75 10.35
C VAL A 288 -1.65 19.77 10.75
N PHE A 289 -0.88 19.26 9.79
CA PHE A 289 0.16 18.27 10.08
C PHE A 289 1.35 18.86 10.86
N SER A 290 1.74 20.12 10.59
CA SER A 290 2.83 20.78 11.32
C SER A 290 2.51 20.97 12.79
N ASP A 291 1.25 21.17 13.17
CA ASP A 291 0.81 21.27 14.56
C ASP A 291 1.08 19.96 15.33
N ALA A 292 0.98 18.80 14.66
CA ALA A 292 1.34 17.49 15.22
C ALA A 292 2.83 17.13 15.04
N LYS A 293 3.67 18.04 14.59
CA LYS A 293 5.09 17.83 14.25
C LYS A 293 5.31 16.86 13.07
N PHE A 294 4.28 16.56 12.30
CA PHE A 294 4.43 15.87 11.02
C PHE A 294 4.81 16.88 9.94
N VAL A 295 5.86 16.56 9.19
CA VAL A 295 6.34 17.42 8.09
C VAL A 295 5.94 16.77 6.77
N LEU A 296 5.05 17.42 6.03
CA LEU A 296 4.72 17.03 4.65
C LEU A 296 5.82 17.54 3.71
N HIS A 297 6.34 16.68 2.85
CA HIS A 297 7.43 17.01 1.93
C HIS A 297 7.28 16.28 0.59
N LYS A 298 8.19 16.57 -0.37
CA LYS A 298 8.17 16.01 -1.73
C LYS A 298 6.83 16.25 -2.44
N TRP A 299 6.35 17.48 -2.38
CA TRP A 299 5.14 17.85 -3.08
C TRP A 299 5.30 17.67 -4.59
N ASN A 300 4.41 16.88 -5.17
CA ASN A 300 4.30 16.64 -6.60
C ASN A 300 2.91 17.06 -7.07
N SER A 301 2.84 17.66 -8.27
CA SER A 301 1.58 18.10 -8.87
C SER A 301 1.66 18.05 -10.40
N ASN A 302 0.52 17.98 -11.07
CA ASN A 302 0.40 18.28 -12.51
C ASN A 302 0.30 19.79 -12.79
N VAL A 303 0.52 20.63 -11.77
CA VAL A 303 0.59 22.09 -11.84
C VAL A 303 1.88 22.54 -11.17
N ALA A 304 2.81 23.08 -11.96
CA ALA A 304 4.17 23.38 -11.50
C ALA A 304 4.24 24.29 -10.26
N GLU A 305 3.36 25.27 -10.12
CA GLU A 305 3.32 26.19 -8.97
C GLU A 305 2.92 25.50 -7.64
N LEU A 306 2.35 24.29 -7.70
CA LEU A 306 2.00 23.48 -6.53
C LEU A 306 3.10 22.47 -6.18
N GLU A 307 4.13 22.34 -6.98
CA GLU A 307 5.29 21.51 -6.66
C GLU A 307 6.17 22.18 -5.60
N GLU A 308 7.02 21.37 -4.98
CA GLU A 308 8.05 21.89 -4.10
C GLU A 308 9.21 22.43 -4.95
N THR A 309 9.49 23.73 -4.84
CA THR A 309 10.68 24.31 -5.45
C THR A 309 11.92 23.88 -4.67
N HIS A 310 12.78 23.11 -5.30
CA HIS A 310 14.02 22.55 -4.71
C HIS A 310 15.10 23.60 -4.32
N GLU A 311 14.71 24.84 -4.06
CA GLU A 311 15.68 25.94 -3.86
C GLU A 311 16.28 26.09 -2.44
N ARG A 312 15.97 25.23 -1.46
CA ARG A 312 16.42 25.49 -0.07
C ARG A 312 17.11 24.33 0.69
N GLU A 313 17.42 23.22 0.10
CA GLU A 313 18.36 22.27 0.72
C GLU A 313 19.55 22.03 -0.23
N ASN A 314 20.69 22.64 0.06
CA ASN A 314 21.95 22.58 -0.69
C ASN A 314 22.58 21.18 -0.86
N VAL A 315 21.84 20.09 -0.62
CA VAL A 315 22.29 18.70 -0.75
C VAL A 315 21.72 18.02 -2.00
N ASP A 316 20.61 18.52 -2.56
CA ASP A 316 19.94 17.88 -3.69
C ASP A 316 20.13 18.58 -5.07
N SER A 317 20.79 19.76 -5.12
CA SER A 317 21.02 20.49 -6.38
C SER A 317 21.91 19.71 -7.37
N GLU A 318 22.93 19.00 -6.89
CA GLU A 318 23.77 18.14 -7.73
C GLU A 318 23.02 16.91 -8.27
N LEU A 319 21.98 16.44 -7.56
CA LEU A 319 21.11 15.33 -7.98
C LEU A 319 20.17 15.73 -9.14
N SER A 320 19.75 16.98 -9.19
CA SER A 320 18.92 17.50 -10.29
C SER A 320 19.71 17.59 -11.60
N VAL A 321 20.95 18.08 -11.53
CA VAL A 321 21.86 18.19 -12.69
C VAL A 321 22.29 16.80 -13.18
N ALA A 322 22.60 15.88 -12.26
CA ALA A 322 22.97 14.50 -12.62
C ALA A 322 21.80 13.72 -13.24
N LYS A 323 20.55 13.94 -12.79
CA LYS A 323 19.36 13.36 -13.40
C LYS A 323 19.09 13.91 -14.80
N GLN A 324 19.29 15.21 -15.03
CA GLN A 324 19.21 15.82 -16.36
C GLN A 324 20.26 15.28 -17.32
N GLN A 325 21.51 15.09 -16.84
CA GLN A 325 22.59 14.53 -17.66
C GLN A 325 22.40 13.06 -18.00
N LEU A 326 21.66 12.29 -17.17
CA LEU A 326 21.34 10.88 -17.40
C LEU A 326 20.06 10.67 -18.22
N GLY A 327 19.42 11.74 -18.74
CA GLY A 327 18.19 11.64 -19.55
C GLY A 327 16.98 11.15 -18.76
N VAL A 328 17.02 11.11 -17.41
CA VAL A 328 15.86 10.80 -16.59
C VAL A 328 14.93 12.00 -16.62
N GLN A 329 13.78 11.84 -17.24
CA GLN A 329 12.79 12.90 -17.32
C GLN A 329 12.32 13.26 -15.91
N THR A 330 12.51 14.52 -15.52
CA THR A 330 12.06 15.07 -14.22
C THR A 330 10.54 15.07 -14.05
N SER A 331 9.81 14.71 -15.12
CA SER A 331 8.36 14.65 -15.19
C SER A 331 7.75 13.36 -14.62
N GLU A 332 8.54 12.31 -14.34
CA GLU A 332 8.01 11.04 -13.85
C GLU A 332 8.19 10.90 -12.33
N SER A 333 7.12 10.52 -11.66
CA SER A 333 7.09 10.16 -10.24
C SER A 333 6.32 8.86 -10.02
N LYS A 334 6.48 8.24 -8.85
CA LYS A 334 5.65 7.09 -8.45
C LYS A 334 4.61 7.57 -7.45
N VAL A 335 3.36 7.23 -7.71
CA VAL A 335 2.24 7.47 -6.80
C VAL A 335 1.69 6.14 -6.36
N LEU A 336 1.86 5.81 -5.07
CA LEU A 336 1.42 4.53 -4.48
C LEU A 336 1.78 3.31 -5.36
N GLY A 337 2.97 3.31 -5.96
CA GLY A 337 3.47 2.22 -6.81
C GLY A 337 3.22 2.36 -8.32
N LEU A 338 2.25 3.16 -8.78
CA LEU A 338 2.05 3.46 -10.19
C LEU A 338 2.99 4.56 -10.68
N LEU A 339 3.48 4.43 -11.92
CA LEU A 339 4.21 5.51 -12.58
C LEU A 339 3.23 6.60 -13.01
N TRP A 340 3.54 7.84 -12.65
CA TRP A 340 2.77 9.02 -13.01
C TRP A 340 3.65 10.00 -13.79
N ASN A 341 3.26 10.25 -15.04
CA ASN A 341 3.83 11.33 -15.83
C ASN A 341 3.05 12.62 -15.53
N LYS A 342 3.70 13.56 -14.85
CA LYS A 342 3.06 14.80 -14.39
C LYS A 342 2.68 15.75 -15.52
N GLN A 343 3.49 15.80 -16.58
CA GLN A 343 3.24 16.70 -17.74
C GLN A 343 2.08 16.24 -18.60
N LEU A 344 2.01 14.94 -18.90
CA LEU A 344 0.93 14.33 -19.65
C LEU A 344 -0.28 14.00 -18.77
N ASP A 345 -0.11 14.05 -17.47
CA ASP A 345 -1.05 13.62 -16.44
C ASP A 345 -1.60 12.21 -16.70
N THR A 346 -0.68 11.26 -16.91
CA THR A 346 -1.00 9.85 -17.21
C THR A 346 -0.44 8.91 -16.15
N LEU A 347 -1.22 7.88 -15.82
CA LEU A 347 -0.78 6.73 -15.04
C LEU A 347 -0.35 5.61 -15.97
N THR A 348 0.72 4.90 -15.59
CA THR A 348 1.23 3.77 -16.39
C THR A 348 1.24 2.50 -15.52
N VAL A 349 0.56 1.47 -16.03
CA VAL A 349 0.71 0.10 -15.53
C VAL A 349 1.78 -0.58 -16.36
N THR A 350 2.88 -1.00 -15.70
CA THR A 350 4.04 -1.60 -16.37
C THR A 350 3.98 -3.12 -16.34
N PHE A 351 4.35 -3.74 -17.46
CA PHE A 351 4.56 -5.17 -17.57
C PHE A 351 6.07 -5.42 -17.60
N HIS A 352 6.60 -5.98 -16.50
CA HIS A 352 8.04 -6.25 -16.41
C HIS A 352 8.39 -7.47 -17.28
N GLN A 353 9.25 -7.26 -18.27
CA GLN A 353 9.90 -8.36 -18.98
C GLN A 353 11.04 -8.86 -18.09
N ASP A 354 10.85 -10.01 -17.45
CA ASP A 354 11.90 -10.66 -16.66
C ASP A 354 12.84 -11.41 -17.61
N GLU A 355 14.14 -11.34 -17.31
CA GLU A 355 15.19 -12.18 -17.94
C GLU A 355 15.04 -13.68 -17.54
N ASP A 356 14.20 -13.98 -16.57
CA ASP A 356 13.94 -15.34 -16.09
C ASP A 356 13.13 -16.12 -17.14
N THR A 357 13.83 -16.93 -17.91
CA THR A 357 13.28 -17.78 -18.97
C THR A 357 12.89 -19.18 -18.47
N SER A 358 12.89 -19.41 -17.14
CA SER A 358 12.50 -20.71 -16.59
C SER A 358 11.00 -20.96 -16.84
N ASN A 359 10.70 -22.03 -17.55
CA ASN A 359 9.33 -22.43 -17.89
C ASN A 359 8.71 -23.23 -16.75
N GLN A 360 8.43 -22.57 -15.62
CA GLN A 360 7.89 -23.17 -14.39
C GLN A 360 6.63 -22.44 -13.95
N GLU A 361 5.77 -23.12 -13.18
CA GLU A 361 4.57 -22.53 -12.57
C GLU A 361 4.90 -21.28 -11.75
N ARG A 362 5.94 -21.35 -10.92
CA ARG A 362 6.44 -20.23 -10.08
C ARG A 362 6.76 -18.98 -10.91
N THR A 363 7.36 -19.17 -12.08
CA THR A 363 7.75 -18.03 -12.94
C THR A 363 6.54 -17.29 -13.48
N LEU A 364 5.52 -18.02 -13.95
CA LEU A 364 4.28 -17.40 -14.44
C LEU A 364 3.55 -16.68 -13.31
N LEU A 365 3.42 -17.30 -12.13
CA LEU A 365 2.79 -16.65 -10.97
C LEU A 365 3.53 -15.38 -10.58
N LYS A 366 4.87 -15.42 -10.53
CA LYS A 366 5.71 -14.25 -10.25
C LYS A 366 5.48 -13.12 -11.26
N LYS A 367 5.36 -13.43 -12.54
CA LYS A 367 5.07 -12.44 -13.60
C LYS A 367 3.69 -11.81 -13.41
N LEU A 368 2.65 -12.61 -13.16
CA LEU A 368 1.30 -12.12 -12.87
C LEU A 368 1.24 -11.24 -11.61
N ALA A 369 1.92 -11.66 -10.54
CA ALA A 369 1.96 -10.92 -9.28
C ALA A 369 2.72 -9.59 -9.36
N LYS A 370 3.63 -9.43 -10.35
CA LYS A 370 4.36 -8.18 -10.57
C LYS A 370 3.53 -7.10 -11.27
N VAL A 371 2.41 -7.46 -11.91
CA VAL A 371 1.52 -6.50 -12.56
C VAL A 371 0.72 -5.77 -11.48
N TYR A 372 1.12 -4.55 -11.18
CA TYR A 372 0.44 -3.72 -10.19
C TYR A 372 -0.62 -2.86 -10.87
N ASP A 373 -1.88 -3.28 -10.78
CA ASP A 373 -3.04 -2.65 -11.43
C ASP A 373 -4.23 -2.53 -10.45
N PRO A 374 -4.17 -1.62 -9.48
CA PRO A 374 -5.20 -1.49 -8.45
C PRO A 374 -6.58 -1.11 -9.01
N LEU A 375 -6.65 -0.44 -10.16
CA LEU A 375 -7.88 -0.01 -10.80
C LEU A 375 -8.44 -1.02 -11.82
N GLY A 376 -7.67 -2.06 -12.16
CA GLY A 376 -8.08 -3.08 -13.13
C GLY A 376 -8.05 -2.61 -14.59
N LEU A 377 -7.25 -1.59 -14.90
CA LEU A 377 -7.18 -0.98 -16.24
C LEU A 377 -6.58 -1.91 -17.30
N THR A 378 -5.82 -2.92 -16.86
CA THR A 378 -5.16 -3.91 -17.72
C THR A 378 -5.73 -5.31 -17.56
N THR A 379 -6.91 -5.42 -16.98
CA THR A 379 -7.61 -6.70 -16.72
C THR A 379 -7.63 -7.66 -17.92
N PRO A 380 -7.87 -7.23 -19.19
CA PRO A 380 -7.87 -8.15 -20.32
C PRO A 380 -6.55 -8.91 -20.51
N PHE A 381 -5.41 -8.24 -20.29
CA PHE A 381 -4.08 -8.87 -20.41
C PHE A 381 -3.80 -9.84 -19.27
N THR A 382 -4.12 -9.44 -18.03
CA THR A 382 -3.88 -10.26 -16.84
C THR A 382 -4.83 -11.46 -16.78
N LEU A 383 -6.06 -11.33 -17.29
CA LEU A 383 -7.03 -12.45 -17.33
C LEU A 383 -6.53 -13.59 -18.21
N GLN A 384 -5.92 -13.32 -19.35
CA GLN A 384 -5.33 -14.35 -20.22
C GLN A 384 -4.21 -15.12 -19.51
N GLY A 385 -3.32 -14.42 -18.81
CA GLY A 385 -2.29 -15.05 -18.00
C GLY A 385 -2.87 -15.90 -16.85
N LYS A 386 -3.91 -15.41 -16.18
CA LYS A 386 -4.64 -16.17 -15.15
C LYS A 386 -5.29 -17.45 -15.70
N LEU A 387 -5.80 -17.42 -16.94
CA LEU A 387 -6.34 -18.60 -17.61
C LEU A 387 -5.27 -19.67 -17.84
N ILE A 388 -4.10 -19.27 -18.33
CA ILE A 388 -2.97 -20.20 -18.52
C ILE A 388 -2.52 -20.75 -17.16
N TYR A 389 -2.43 -19.90 -16.13
CA TYR A 389 -2.06 -20.32 -14.78
C TYR A 389 -3.05 -21.35 -14.22
N ARG A 390 -4.37 -21.17 -14.39
CA ARG A 390 -5.40 -22.16 -14.02
C ARG A 390 -5.17 -23.51 -14.69
N ASP A 391 -4.85 -23.52 -15.98
CA ASP A 391 -4.62 -24.74 -16.73
C ASP A 391 -3.33 -25.46 -16.27
N ILE A 392 -2.32 -24.72 -15.81
CA ILE A 392 -1.11 -25.25 -15.18
C ILE A 392 -1.47 -25.92 -13.85
N CYS A 393 -2.20 -25.23 -12.97
CA CYS A 393 -2.64 -25.77 -11.67
C CYS A 393 -3.44 -27.08 -11.83
N HIS A 394 -4.25 -27.21 -12.88
CA HIS A 394 -5.01 -28.42 -13.16
C HIS A 394 -4.12 -29.62 -13.49
N GLN A 395 -2.88 -29.42 -13.97
CA GLN A 395 -1.94 -30.51 -14.22
C GLN A 395 -1.31 -31.06 -12.93
N LYS A 396 -1.47 -30.37 -11.79
CA LYS A 396 -0.94 -30.78 -10.48
C LYS A 396 0.56 -31.13 -10.52
N LEU A 397 1.34 -30.40 -11.30
CA LEU A 397 2.79 -30.57 -11.39
C LEU A 397 3.45 -30.08 -10.08
N PRO A 398 4.65 -30.60 -9.74
CA PRO A 398 5.47 -29.97 -8.70
C PRO A 398 5.79 -28.53 -9.04
N TRP A 399 5.88 -27.66 -8.05
CA TRP A 399 6.02 -26.21 -8.15
C TRP A 399 7.19 -25.73 -9.05
N ASP A 400 8.29 -26.46 -9.04
CA ASP A 400 9.49 -26.17 -9.83
C ASP A 400 9.63 -27.09 -11.07
N ALA A 401 8.60 -27.87 -11.40
CA ALA A 401 8.61 -28.72 -12.59
C ALA A 401 8.54 -27.87 -13.87
N GLN A 402 9.19 -28.36 -14.92
CA GLN A 402 9.10 -27.76 -16.26
C GLN A 402 7.67 -27.94 -16.81
N LEU A 403 7.13 -26.87 -17.37
CA LEU A 403 5.83 -26.91 -18.02
C LEU A 403 5.88 -27.78 -19.28
N THR A 404 4.75 -28.36 -19.63
CA THR A 404 4.62 -29.08 -20.92
C THR A 404 4.86 -28.09 -22.08
N ARG A 405 5.29 -28.62 -23.23
CA ARG A 405 5.58 -27.83 -24.43
C ARG A 405 4.40 -26.93 -24.81
N ASN A 406 3.18 -27.45 -24.79
CA ASN A 406 1.97 -26.70 -25.11
C ASN A 406 1.77 -25.49 -24.17
N LEU A 407 1.92 -25.70 -22.86
CA LEU A 407 1.78 -24.62 -21.87
C LEU A 407 2.91 -23.59 -22.01
N THR A 408 4.14 -24.05 -22.26
CA THR A 408 5.28 -23.15 -22.53
C THR A 408 5.02 -22.26 -23.74
N GLU A 409 4.53 -22.83 -24.84
CA GLU A 409 4.20 -22.06 -26.07
C GLU A 409 3.06 -21.05 -25.80
N ARG A 410 2.06 -21.41 -25.00
CA ARG A 410 0.96 -20.51 -24.61
C ARG A 410 1.45 -19.37 -23.72
N VAL A 411 2.31 -19.64 -22.73
CA VAL A 411 2.93 -18.61 -21.89
C VAL A 411 3.73 -17.64 -22.75
N LYS A 412 4.59 -18.16 -23.62
CA LYS A 412 5.40 -17.34 -24.53
C LYS A 412 4.54 -16.46 -25.44
N LYS A 413 3.51 -17.04 -26.06
CA LYS A 413 2.58 -16.27 -26.89
C LYS A 413 1.87 -15.16 -26.09
N TRP A 414 1.46 -15.43 -24.86
CA TRP A 414 0.86 -14.42 -24.00
C TRP A 414 1.87 -13.31 -23.68
N GLU A 415 3.11 -13.66 -23.31
CA GLU A 415 4.18 -12.67 -23.04
C GLU A 415 4.46 -11.78 -24.26
N GLU A 416 4.46 -12.33 -25.45
CA GLU A 416 4.64 -11.58 -26.71
C GLU A 416 3.48 -10.61 -26.98
N THR A 417 2.29 -10.84 -26.41
CA THR A 417 1.14 -9.92 -26.52
C THR A 417 1.15 -8.81 -25.48
N LEU A 418 1.98 -8.91 -24.44
CA LEU A 418 2.04 -7.89 -23.40
C LEU A 418 2.77 -6.65 -23.89
N PRO A 419 2.15 -5.46 -23.76
CA PRO A 419 2.86 -4.21 -24.01
C PRO A 419 3.91 -3.99 -22.91
N THR A 420 4.87 -3.12 -23.12
CA THR A 420 5.82 -2.69 -22.08
C THR A 420 5.11 -1.94 -20.95
N GLY A 421 4.03 -1.25 -21.28
CA GLY A 421 3.15 -0.58 -20.33
C GLY A 421 1.88 -0.04 -21.00
N VAL A 422 0.84 0.11 -20.20
CA VAL A 422 -0.42 0.73 -20.63
C VAL A 422 -0.54 2.08 -19.92
N MET A 423 -0.58 3.15 -20.71
CA MET A 423 -0.78 4.51 -20.23
C MET A 423 -2.25 4.90 -20.32
N VAL A 424 -2.78 5.46 -19.25
CA VAL A 424 -4.14 6.00 -19.19
C VAL A 424 -4.12 7.41 -18.60
N PRO A 425 -5.01 8.32 -19.02
CA PRO A 425 -5.17 9.60 -18.34
C PRO A 425 -5.46 9.38 -16.85
N ARG A 426 -4.73 10.06 -15.97
CA ARG A 426 -5.00 10.00 -14.52
C ARG A 426 -6.37 10.58 -14.23
N PRO A 427 -6.70 11.82 -14.66
CA PRO A 427 -8.02 12.38 -14.38
C PRO A 427 -9.09 11.76 -15.27
N VAL A 428 -10.27 11.59 -14.73
CA VAL A 428 -11.45 11.23 -15.51
C VAL A 428 -12.09 12.44 -16.18
N MET A 429 -11.68 13.65 -15.80
CA MET A 429 -12.11 14.93 -16.37
C MET A 429 -11.01 15.56 -17.21
N ASN A 430 -11.40 16.22 -18.30
CA ASN A 430 -10.45 16.91 -19.18
C ASN A 430 -10.25 18.39 -18.79
N VAL A 431 -11.21 18.98 -18.09
CA VAL A 431 -11.26 20.42 -17.81
C VAL A 431 -11.24 20.67 -16.31
N ARG A 432 -10.58 21.76 -15.92
CA ARG A 432 -10.50 22.22 -14.51
C ARG A 432 -11.68 23.13 -14.21
N GLU A 433 -12.86 22.54 -14.15
CA GLU A 433 -14.12 23.21 -13.90
C GLU A 433 -14.97 22.39 -12.93
N PRO A 434 -15.93 23.01 -12.22
CA PRO A 434 -16.87 22.29 -11.40
C PRO A 434 -17.66 21.24 -12.17
N VAL A 435 -17.95 20.11 -11.53
CA VAL A 435 -18.80 19.05 -12.07
C VAL A 435 -20.25 19.46 -11.91
N LEU A 436 -20.98 19.55 -13.04
CA LEU A 436 -22.44 19.87 -13.06
C LEU A 436 -23.29 18.61 -12.85
N SER A 437 -22.92 17.51 -13.51
CA SER A 437 -23.56 16.21 -13.30
C SER A 437 -22.58 15.07 -13.55
N LEU A 438 -22.83 13.95 -12.89
CA LEU A 438 -22.06 12.72 -12.98
C LEU A 438 -22.98 11.56 -13.28
N GLU A 439 -22.63 10.77 -14.29
CA GLU A 439 -23.29 9.50 -14.58
C GLU A 439 -22.26 8.37 -14.52
N LEU A 440 -22.65 7.23 -13.96
CA LEU A 440 -21.85 6.02 -13.91
C LEU A 440 -22.51 4.94 -14.76
N HIS A 441 -21.74 4.40 -15.67
CA HIS A 441 -22.15 3.37 -16.62
C HIS A 441 -21.39 2.08 -16.35
N PRO A 442 -21.87 1.21 -15.44
CA PRO A 442 -21.34 -0.13 -15.24
C PRO A 442 -21.76 -1.06 -16.39
N PHE A 443 -20.79 -1.78 -16.93
CA PHE A 443 -20.97 -2.84 -17.92
C PHE A 443 -20.59 -4.16 -17.28
N GLY A 444 -21.42 -5.19 -17.45
CA GLY A 444 -21.12 -6.56 -17.06
C GLY A 444 -21.15 -7.47 -18.29
N ASP A 445 -20.20 -8.38 -18.39
CA ASP A 445 -20.12 -9.37 -19.46
C ASP A 445 -19.46 -10.66 -18.95
N ALA A 446 -19.83 -11.80 -19.50
CA ALA A 446 -19.28 -13.08 -19.11
C ALA A 446 -19.17 -14.07 -20.26
N SER A 447 -18.15 -14.92 -20.15
CA SER A 447 -17.94 -16.07 -21.01
C SER A 447 -17.70 -17.33 -20.15
N THR A 448 -17.55 -18.49 -20.78
CA THR A 448 -17.14 -19.72 -20.08
C THR A 448 -15.72 -19.64 -19.51
N GLN A 449 -14.93 -18.65 -19.88
CA GLN A 449 -13.54 -18.46 -19.44
C GLN A 449 -13.39 -17.41 -18.35
N GLY A 450 -14.12 -16.31 -18.44
CA GLY A 450 -13.99 -15.17 -17.56
C GLY A 450 -15.29 -14.39 -17.35
N VAL A 451 -15.34 -13.67 -16.26
CA VAL A 451 -16.41 -12.71 -15.92
C VAL A 451 -15.76 -11.35 -15.72
N GLY A 452 -16.29 -10.33 -16.36
CA GLY A 452 -15.73 -8.98 -16.33
C GLY A 452 -16.76 -7.92 -16.01
N THR A 453 -16.29 -6.81 -15.45
CA THR A 453 -17.04 -5.57 -15.31
C THR A 453 -16.13 -4.36 -15.50
N ALA A 454 -16.67 -3.31 -16.09
CA ALA A 454 -16.01 -2.03 -16.26
C ALA A 454 -17.00 -0.90 -15.98
N VAL A 455 -16.55 0.16 -15.31
CA VAL A 455 -17.40 1.32 -15.03
C VAL A 455 -16.80 2.55 -15.72
N TYR A 456 -17.60 3.17 -16.57
CA TYR A 456 -17.30 4.45 -17.20
C TYR A 456 -18.03 5.56 -16.46
N ALA A 457 -17.36 6.71 -16.32
CA ALA A 457 -17.98 7.95 -15.88
C ALA A 457 -18.27 8.83 -17.10
N VAL A 458 -19.45 9.44 -17.11
CA VAL A 458 -19.84 10.53 -18.02
C VAL A 458 -20.02 11.76 -17.17
N ILE A 459 -19.17 12.77 -17.40
CA ILE A 459 -19.06 13.95 -16.55
C ILE A 459 -19.40 15.17 -17.39
N GLN A 460 -20.45 15.88 -16.98
CA GLN A 460 -20.85 17.14 -17.59
C GLN A 460 -20.21 18.31 -16.85
N GLN A 461 -19.51 19.17 -17.59
CA GLN A 461 -18.94 20.43 -17.12
C GLN A 461 -19.43 21.56 -18.04
N SER A 462 -19.15 22.82 -17.69
CA SER A 462 -19.61 23.97 -18.49
C SER A 462 -19.08 23.95 -19.92
N SER A 463 -17.83 23.51 -20.11
CA SER A 463 -17.15 23.45 -21.43
C SER A 463 -17.45 22.18 -22.22
N GLY A 464 -18.21 21.22 -21.68
CA GLY A 464 -18.58 19.99 -22.39
C GLY A 464 -18.64 18.74 -21.53
N THR A 465 -18.70 17.59 -22.22
CA THR A 465 -18.85 16.27 -21.60
C THR A 465 -17.58 15.45 -21.78
N THR A 466 -17.13 14.81 -20.71
CA THR A 466 -16.02 13.86 -20.73
C THR A 466 -16.51 12.46 -20.40
N GLN A 467 -16.01 11.46 -21.14
CA GLN A 467 -16.26 10.04 -20.89
C GLN A 467 -14.94 9.32 -20.64
N ARG A 468 -14.82 8.57 -19.53
CA ARG A 468 -13.60 7.86 -19.14
C ARG A 468 -13.90 6.57 -18.38
N LEU A 469 -13.06 5.55 -18.61
CA LEU A 469 -13.00 4.36 -17.76
C LEU A 469 -12.51 4.76 -16.37
N VAL A 470 -13.30 4.46 -15.34
CA VAL A 470 -12.94 4.71 -13.93
C VAL A 470 -12.19 3.52 -13.35
N ALA A 471 -12.78 2.35 -13.42
CA ALA A 471 -12.21 1.10 -12.90
C ALA A 471 -12.82 -0.10 -13.61
N ALA A 472 -12.09 -1.21 -13.60
CA ALA A 472 -12.57 -2.49 -14.10
C ALA A 472 -12.19 -3.63 -13.14
N ARG A 473 -12.84 -4.76 -13.29
CA ARG A 473 -12.54 -6.00 -12.58
C ARG A 473 -12.77 -7.19 -13.50
N GLY A 474 -11.91 -8.20 -13.41
CA GLY A 474 -12.08 -9.45 -14.14
C GLY A 474 -11.69 -10.63 -13.29
N ARG A 475 -12.47 -11.69 -13.39
CA ARG A 475 -12.27 -12.96 -12.68
C ARG A 475 -12.33 -14.12 -13.65
N LEU A 476 -11.69 -15.21 -13.30
CA LEU A 476 -11.89 -16.46 -14.00
C LEU A 476 -13.32 -16.97 -13.77
N ALA A 477 -13.97 -17.43 -14.83
CA ALA A 477 -15.28 -18.05 -14.71
C ALA A 477 -15.21 -19.33 -13.87
N LYS A 478 -16.17 -19.50 -12.96
CA LYS A 478 -16.30 -20.75 -12.19
C LYS A 478 -16.72 -21.87 -13.14
N GLN A 479 -15.96 -22.96 -13.14
CA GLN A 479 -16.23 -24.11 -13.99
C GLN A 479 -17.58 -24.76 -13.63
N GLY A 480 -18.27 -25.28 -14.62
CA GLY A 480 -19.56 -25.94 -14.44
C GLY A 480 -20.77 -25.01 -14.35
N LEU A 481 -20.59 -23.68 -14.37
CA LEU A 481 -21.68 -22.74 -14.48
C LEU A 481 -22.08 -22.49 -15.94
N THR A 482 -23.37 -22.29 -16.16
CA THR A 482 -23.90 -21.89 -17.47
C THR A 482 -23.64 -20.39 -17.74
N VAL A 483 -23.54 -20.00 -19.01
CA VAL A 483 -23.30 -18.60 -19.39
C VAL A 483 -24.32 -17.65 -18.75
N PRO A 484 -25.64 -17.89 -18.74
CA PRO A 484 -26.58 -16.99 -18.08
C PRO A 484 -26.33 -16.79 -16.57
N ARG A 485 -25.80 -17.82 -15.88
CA ARG A 485 -25.41 -17.66 -14.47
C ARG A 485 -24.14 -16.84 -14.30
N LEU A 486 -23.19 -16.99 -15.22
CA LEU A 486 -21.97 -16.16 -15.25
C LEU A 486 -22.29 -14.70 -15.55
N GLU A 487 -23.25 -14.46 -16.45
CA GLU A 487 -23.79 -13.13 -16.73
C GLU A 487 -24.44 -12.49 -15.48
N LEU A 488 -25.19 -13.26 -14.70
CA LEU A 488 -25.73 -12.77 -13.44
C LEU A 488 -24.62 -12.39 -12.44
N ILE A 489 -23.51 -13.19 -12.41
CA ILE A 489 -22.33 -12.84 -11.60
C ILE A 489 -21.69 -11.55 -12.10
N SER A 490 -21.59 -11.33 -13.42
CA SER A 490 -21.05 -10.08 -13.97
C SER A 490 -21.89 -8.86 -13.57
N ALA A 491 -23.21 -8.99 -13.61
CA ALA A 491 -24.14 -7.95 -13.14
C ALA A 491 -23.96 -7.65 -11.65
N HIS A 492 -23.80 -8.69 -10.82
CA HIS A 492 -23.52 -8.52 -9.40
C HIS A 492 -22.17 -7.82 -9.15
N MET A 493 -21.12 -8.21 -9.89
CA MET A 493 -19.82 -7.54 -9.82
C MET A 493 -19.90 -6.07 -10.25
N ALA A 494 -20.66 -5.76 -11.30
CA ALA A 494 -20.89 -4.40 -11.79
C ALA A 494 -21.62 -3.55 -10.74
N THR A 495 -22.65 -4.11 -10.11
CA THR A 495 -23.40 -3.46 -9.04
C THR A 495 -22.51 -3.15 -7.83
N ASN A 496 -21.73 -4.11 -7.36
CA ASN A 496 -20.81 -3.91 -6.25
C ASN A 496 -19.76 -2.84 -6.55
N LEU A 497 -19.20 -2.85 -7.77
CA LEU A 497 -18.21 -1.87 -8.18
C LEU A 497 -18.80 -0.45 -8.21
N VAL A 498 -20.02 -0.29 -8.69
CA VAL A 498 -20.72 1.00 -8.72
C VAL A 498 -21.10 1.48 -7.32
N ILE A 499 -21.56 0.59 -6.44
CA ILE A 499 -21.86 0.94 -5.04
C ILE A 499 -20.59 1.47 -4.36
N ASN A 500 -19.45 0.77 -4.53
CA ASN A 500 -18.17 1.23 -3.99
C ASN A 500 -17.79 2.60 -4.57
N LEU A 501 -17.96 2.83 -5.88
CA LEU A 501 -17.71 4.14 -6.50
C LEU A 501 -18.60 5.23 -5.90
N LYS A 502 -19.89 4.99 -5.72
CA LYS A 502 -20.81 5.96 -5.10
C LYS A 502 -20.39 6.33 -3.69
N ASN A 503 -19.97 5.35 -2.90
CA ASN A 503 -19.48 5.58 -1.53
C ASN A 503 -18.20 6.42 -1.50
N VAL A 504 -17.32 6.21 -2.47
CA VAL A 504 -16.06 6.96 -2.60
C VAL A 504 -16.29 8.38 -3.08
N LEU A 505 -17.25 8.60 -3.99
CA LEU A 505 -17.49 9.87 -4.68
C LEU A 505 -18.62 10.70 -4.04
N ASN A 506 -18.86 10.53 -2.74
CA ASN A 506 -19.93 11.19 -2.02
C ASN A 506 -19.80 12.71 -1.90
N ASP A 507 -18.63 13.29 -2.24
CA ASP A 507 -18.39 14.74 -2.26
C ASP A 507 -18.73 15.39 -3.61
N LEU A 508 -19.03 14.58 -4.63
CA LEU A 508 -19.47 15.03 -5.95
C LEU A 508 -21.00 15.01 -6.07
N PRO A 509 -21.57 15.66 -7.10
CA PRO A 509 -23.00 15.51 -7.37
C PRO A 509 -23.40 14.04 -7.42
N SER A 510 -24.51 13.68 -6.75
CA SER A 510 -24.97 12.29 -6.66
C SER A 510 -25.07 11.65 -8.06
N PRO A 511 -24.31 10.58 -8.36
CA PRO A 511 -24.25 10.03 -9.68
C PRO A 511 -25.56 9.32 -10.04
N ARG A 512 -26.04 9.55 -11.28
CA ARG A 512 -27.04 8.69 -11.91
C ARG A 512 -26.34 7.42 -12.38
N VAL A 513 -27.01 6.28 -12.29
CA VAL A 513 -26.43 4.98 -12.69
C VAL A 513 -27.27 4.37 -13.80
N TYR A 514 -26.60 3.97 -14.88
CA TYR A 514 -27.17 3.26 -16.01
C TYR A 514 -26.39 1.97 -16.23
N ALA A 515 -26.94 0.85 -15.75
CA ALA A 515 -26.29 -0.44 -15.84
C ALA A 515 -26.56 -1.14 -17.19
N TRP A 516 -25.55 -1.78 -17.72
CA TRP A 516 -25.58 -2.42 -19.04
C TRP A 516 -25.19 -3.90 -18.91
N LEU A 517 -26.04 -4.74 -19.47
CA LEU A 517 -25.86 -6.19 -19.55
C LEU A 517 -26.50 -6.65 -20.86
N ASP A 518 -25.84 -7.50 -21.62
CA ASP A 518 -26.34 -8.00 -22.90
C ASP A 518 -27.21 -9.26 -22.79
N SER A 519 -27.08 -9.99 -21.68
CA SER A 519 -27.84 -11.23 -21.42
C SER A 519 -29.31 -10.95 -21.08
N THR A 520 -30.20 -11.17 -22.06
CA THR A 520 -31.64 -11.07 -21.88
C THR A 520 -32.16 -12.01 -20.78
N VAL A 521 -31.56 -13.18 -20.63
CA VAL A 521 -31.92 -14.16 -19.58
C VAL A 521 -31.59 -13.61 -18.19
N ALA A 522 -30.39 -13.06 -18.01
CA ALA A 522 -30.00 -12.47 -16.74
C ALA A 522 -30.83 -11.22 -16.43
N LEU A 523 -31.11 -10.38 -17.41
CA LEU A 523 -32.00 -9.22 -17.27
C LEU A 523 -33.42 -9.63 -16.85
N HIS A 524 -33.94 -10.72 -17.43
CA HIS A 524 -35.25 -11.27 -17.04
C HIS A 524 -35.24 -11.76 -15.59
N TRP A 525 -34.18 -12.42 -15.15
CA TRP A 525 -34.03 -12.85 -13.76
C TRP A 525 -33.97 -11.66 -12.78
N ILE A 526 -33.24 -10.61 -13.13
CA ILE A 526 -33.10 -9.40 -12.28
C ILE A 526 -34.44 -8.65 -12.19
N GLY A 527 -35.16 -8.53 -13.30
CA GLY A 527 -36.42 -7.79 -13.37
C GLY A 527 -37.69 -8.60 -13.03
N GLY A 528 -37.58 -9.91 -12.87
CA GLY A 528 -38.72 -10.81 -12.71
C GLY A 528 -39.13 -11.02 -11.25
N ASN A 529 -40.42 -11.18 -11.02
CA ASN A 529 -41.01 -11.51 -9.72
C ASN A 529 -41.26 -13.02 -9.55
N GLY A 530 -40.52 -13.88 -10.25
CA GLY A 530 -40.69 -15.32 -10.24
C GLY A 530 -40.03 -16.02 -9.03
N GLU A 531 -40.53 -17.22 -8.70
CA GLU A 531 -39.81 -18.12 -7.80
C GLU A 531 -38.62 -18.71 -8.52
N TYR A 532 -37.40 -18.29 -8.15
CA TYR A 532 -36.15 -18.79 -8.73
C TYR A 532 -35.47 -19.79 -7.80
N LYS A 533 -34.67 -20.70 -8.40
CA LYS A 533 -33.79 -21.57 -7.61
C LYS A 533 -32.77 -20.74 -6.84
N GLN A 534 -32.31 -21.25 -5.72
CA GLN A 534 -31.41 -20.58 -4.75
C GLN A 534 -30.26 -19.75 -5.36
N PHE A 535 -29.67 -20.22 -6.47
CA PHE A 535 -28.57 -19.49 -7.12
C PHE A 535 -28.99 -18.12 -7.72
N VAL A 536 -30.24 -17.98 -8.15
CA VAL A 536 -30.77 -16.74 -8.77
C VAL A 536 -31.39 -15.84 -7.72
N SER A 537 -31.91 -16.41 -6.64
CA SER A 537 -32.57 -15.68 -5.54
C SER A 537 -31.61 -15.22 -4.45
N SER A 538 -30.39 -15.73 -4.40
CA SER A 538 -29.32 -15.30 -3.48
C SER A 538 -28.48 -14.18 -4.08
#